data_5454741abd11b8f89e883e1c7677910b
#
_entry.id   5454741abd11b8f89e883e1c7677910b
#
_cell.length_a   1.000
_cell.length_b   1.000
_cell.length_c   1.000
_cell.angle_alpha   90.00
_cell.angle_beta   90.00
_cell.angle_gamma   90.00
#
_symmetry.space_group_name_H-M   'P 1'
#
loop_
_entity.id
_entity.type
_entity.pdbx_description
1 polymer ?
#
loop_
_entity_poly.entity_id
_entity_poly.type
_entity_poly.pdbx_seq_one_letter_code
_entity_poly.pdbx_strand_id
1 'polypeptide(L)'
;GVKNNISCDKSKKNKLDEKYLIVEKNLNKYKADFLIKNNLKFIILCENLTVSSISTGGVPNILKRSLILDINFNQKHFERMIHHEFFHMIHAKHNQIFDETLWSKFNKTSFKYAECSTCSDRTDLNLYKDTDGFLTEYSKSIPSEDMAEIFSFLMTNRELVKKKVDDDLILKNKVNFIEKNLRLIDNNFI
;
A
#
# COMPACT_ATOMS: atom_id res chain seq x y z
N GLY A 1 13.48 -20.22 2.73
CA GLY A 1 12.57 -19.20 2.26
C GLY A 1 11.51 -19.82 1.36
N VAL A 2 10.25 -19.54 1.65
CA VAL A 2 9.14 -19.95 0.80
C VAL A 2 9.36 -19.31 -0.58
N LYS A 3 9.52 -20.12 -1.63
CA LYS A 3 9.52 -19.63 -3.01
C LYS A 3 8.08 -19.18 -3.30
N ASN A 4 7.81 -17.90 -3.18
CA ASN A 4 6.55 -17.35 -3.64
C ASN A 4 6.49 -17.53 -5.16
N ASN A 5 5.65 -18.42 -5.64
CA ASN A 5 5.37 -18.57 -7.06
C ASN A 5 4.48 -17.40 -7.48
N ILE A 6 5.10 -16.35 -8.03
CA ILE A 6 4.39 -15.25 -8.67
C ILE A 6 4.11 -15.68 -10.10
N SER A 7 2.85 -15.66 -10.50
CA SER A 7 2.40 -15.96 -11.86
C SER A 7 1.42 -14.90 -12.33
N CYS A 8 1.50 -14.52 -13.60
CA CYS A 8 0.51 -13.69 -14.26
C CYS A 8 0.58 -13.84 -15.79
N ASP A 9 -0.49 -13.45 -16.46
CA ASP A 9 -0.65 -13.55 -17.90
C ASP A 9 -0.17 -12.26 -18.60
N LYS A 10 0.28 -12.41 -19.83
CA LYS A 10 0.60 -11.27 -20.70
C LYS A 10 -0.69 -10.58 -21.13
N SER A 11 -0.68 -9.25 -21.09
CA SER A 11 -1.81 -8.45 -21.57
C SER A 11 -1.60 -7.95 -23.00
N LYS A 12 -2.72 -7.55 -23.63
CA LYS A 12 -2.72 -6.87 -24.93
C LYS A 12 -2.19 -5.44 -24.79
N LYS A 13 -1.48 -4.96 -25.83
CA LYS A 13 -0.82 -3.65 -25.83
C LYS A 13 -1.77 -2.49 -25.48
N ASN A 14 -2.96 -2.45 -26.07
CA ASN A 14 -3.93 -1.36 -25.84
C ASN A 14 -4.36 -1.24 -24.37
N LYS A 15 -4.57 -2.37 -23.67
CA LYS A 15 -4.87 -2.38 -22.23
C LYS A 15 -3.66 -1.88 -21.41
N LEU A 16 -2.45 -2.27 -21.81
CA LEU A 16 -1.21 -1.83 -21.14
C LEU A 16 -1.01 -0.34 -21.28
N ASP A 17 -1.23 0.23 -22.49
CA ASP A 17 -1.05 1.65 -22.76
C ASP A 17 -1.95 2.53 -21.85
N GLU A 18 -3.22 2.12 -21.67
CA GLU A 18 -4.15 2.81 -20.75
C GLU A 18 -3.65 2.77 -19.30
N LYS A 19 -3.30 1.58 -18.81
CA LYS A 19 -2.83 1.40 -17.43
C LYS A 19 -1.47 2.04 -17.17
N TYR A 20 -0.60 2.08 -18.19
CA TYR A 20 0.68 2.78 -18.12
C TYR A 20 0.50 4.27 -17.78
N LEU A 21 -0.44 4.95 -18.43
CA LEU A 21 -0.71 6.36 -18.13
C LEU A 21 -1.15 6.60 -16.67
N ILE A 22 -1.92 5.66 -16.11
CA ILE A 22 -2.33 5.73 -14.71
C ILE A 22 -1.11 5.53 -13.79
N VAL A 23 -0.25 4.56 -14.10
CA VAL A 23 0.98 4.31 -13.33
C VAL A 23 1.90 5.53 -13.39
N GLU A 24 2.16 6.06 -14.58
CA GLU A 24 3.00 7.24 -14.79
C GLU A 24 2.49 8.44 -13.99
N LYS A 25 1.19 8.77 -14.09
CA LYS A 25 0.56 9.84 -13.32
C LYS A 25 0.76 9.67 -11.82
N ASN A 26 0.62 8.46 -11.30
CA ASN A 26 0.73 8.20 -9.87
C ASN A 26 2.19 8.19 -9.39
N LEU A 27 3.12 7.63 -10.16
CA LEU A 27 4.53 7.63 -9.80
C LEU A 27 5.19 9.00 -9.94
N ASN A 28 4.69 9.88 -10.83
CA ASN A 28 5.15 11.27 -10.96
C ASN A 28 4.81 12.14 -9.73
N LYS A 29 4.03 11.64 -8.77
CA LYS A 29 3.86 12.27 -7.45
C LYS A 29 5.14 12.19 -6.60
N TYR A 30 6.07 11.32 -6.94
CA TYR A 30 7.35 11.14 -6.25
C TYR A 30 8.50 11.71 -7.07
N LYS A 31 9.52 12.21 -6.38
CA LYS A 31 10.80 12.50 -7.04
C LYS A 31 11.45 11.20 -7.51
N ALA A 32 12.10 11.22 -8.67
CA ALA A 32 12.79 10.05 -9.20
C ALA A 32 13.79 9.45 -8.20
N ASP A 33 14.55 10.30 -7.51
CA ASP A 33 15.50 9.88 -6.48
C ASP A 33 14.82 9.16 -5.31
N PHE A 34 13.60 9.56 -4.94
CA PHE A 34 12.86 8.90 -3.88
C PHE A 34 12.45 7.48 -4.29
N LEU A 35 12.00 7.29 -5.53
CA LEU A 35 11.67 5.96 -6.07
C LEU A 35 12.91 5.05 -6.07
N ILE A 36 14.04 5.55 -6.60
CA ILE A 36 15.31 4.81 -6.69
C ILE A 36 15.85 4.49 -5.29
N LYS A 37 15.86 5.47 -4.38
CA LYS A 37 16.29 5.28 -2.98
C LYS A 37 15.45 4.23 -2.27
N ASN A 38 14.16 4.08 -2.60
CA ASN A 38 13.30 3.05 -2.05
C ASN A 38 13.22 1.78 -2.90
N ASN A 39 14.27 1.51 -3.67
CA ASN A 39 14.47 0.29 -4.45
C ASN A 39 13.52 0.05 -5.62
N LEU A 40 12.66 0.99 -6.00
CA LEU A 40 11.82 0.82 -7.17
C LEU A 40 12.63 1.06 -8.46
N LYS A 41 12.66 0.07 -9.34
CA LYS A 41 13.32 0.15 -10.63
C LYS A 41 12.43 -0.23 -11.80
N PHE A 42 11.53 -1.18 -11.59
CA PHE A 42 10.68 -1.72 -12.65
C PHE A 42 9.22 -1.76 -12.21
N ILE A 43 8.33 -1.50 -13.16
CA ILE A 43 6.90 -1.80 -13.06
C ILE A 43 6.57 -2.89 -14.06
N ILE A 44 5.89 -3.92 -13.60
CA ILE A 44 5.42 -5.04 -14.42
C ILE A 44 3.90 -5.01 -14.38
N LEU A 45 3.29 -4.83 -15.55
CA LEU A 45 1.84 -4.84 -15.72
C LEU A 45 1.44 -6.18 -16.37
N CYS A 46 0.49 -6.87 -15.79
CA CYS A 46 0.01 -8.16 -16.27
C CYS A 46 -1.46 -8.40 -15.89
N GLU A 47 -2.04 -9.51 -16.34
CA GLU A 47 -3.39 -9.91 -16.00
C GLU A 47 -3.35 -11.18 -15.13
N ASN A 48 -4.40 -11.38 -14.31
CA ASN A 48 -4.57 -12.58 -13.48
C ASN A 48 -3.38 -12.88 -12.56
N LEU A 49 -2.92 -11.84 -11.87
CA LEU A 49 -1.78 -11.95 -10.95
C LEU A 49 -2.12 -12.85 -9.76
N THR A 50 -1.26 -13.82 -9.51
CA THR A 50 -1.35 -14.68 -8.33
C THR A 50 -0.02 -14.80 -7.61
N VAL A 51 -0.08 -14.97 -6.29
CA VAL A 51 1.07 -15.32 -5.43
C VAL A 51 0.70 -16.62 -4.71
N SER A 52 1.44 -17.69 -4.97
CA SER A 52 1.14 -19.03 -4.43
C SER A 52 -0.31 -19.45 -4.67
N SER A 53 -0.84 -19.20 -5.88
CA SER A 53 -2.21 -19.47 -6.33
C SER A 53 -3.30 -18.60 -5.68
N ILE A 54 -2.96 -17.62 -4.87
CA ILE A 54 -3.90 -16.63 -4.32
C ILE A 54 -3.91 -15.42 -5.24
N SER A 55 -5.10 -15.03 -5.74
CA SER A 55 -5.27 -13.83 -6.56
C SER A 55 -4.96 -12.57 -5.76
N THR A 56 -4.19 -11.65 -6.35
CA THR A 56 -3.85 -10.37 -5.74
C THR A 56 -3.84 -9.26 -6.78
N GLY A 57 -4.09 -8.03 -6.34
CA GLY A 57 -4.02 -6.85 -7.21
C GLY A 57 -2.60 -6.37 -7.48
N GLY A 58 -1.69 -6.61 -6.55
CA GLY A 58 -0.31 -6.20 -6.66
C GLY A 58 0.60 -7.03 -5.76
N VAL A 59 1.89 -6.96 -6.03
CA VAL A 59 2.93 -7.52 -5.16
C VAL A 59 4.27 -6.82 -5.40
N PRO A 60 4.97 -6.40 -4.32
CA PRO A 60 6.31 -5.88 -4.43
C PRO A 60 7.31 -7.05 -4.51
N ASN A 61 8.18 -7.05 -5.49
CA ASN A 61 9.31 -7.95 -5.52
C ASN A 61 10.59 -7.20 -5.12
N ILE A 62 10.90 -7.26 -3.83
CA ILE A 62 12.03 -6.51 -3.25
C ILE A 62 13.37 -6.89 -3.89
N LEU A 63 13.59 -8.18 -4.12
CA LEU A 63 14.84 -8.69 -4.71
C LEU A 63 15.02 -8.24 -6.17
N LYS A 64 13.94 -8.19 -6.93
CA LYS A 64 13.93 -7.75 -8.34
C LYS A 64 13.70 -6.24 -8.48
N ARG A 65 13.49 -5.52 -7.37
CA ARG A 65 13.25 -4.08 -7.35
C ARG A 65 12.07 -3.67 -8.24
N SER A 66 10.99 -4.45 -8.18
CA SER A 66 9.84 -4.25 -9.06
C SER A 66 8.50 -4.27 -8.30
N LEU A 67 7.54 -3.52 -8.81
CA LEU A 67 6.12 -3.70 -8.50
C LEU A 67 5.48 -4.48 -9.64
N ILE A 68 4.73 -5.53 -9.31
CA ILE A 68 3.95 -6.31 -10.26
C ILE A 68 2.48 -6.00 -9.96
N LEU A 69 1.73 -5.54 -10.96
CA LEU A 69 0.38 -5.01 -10.79
C LEU A 69 -0.58 -5.70 -11.74
N ASP A 70 -1.71 -6.17 -11.22
CA ASP A 70 -2.81 -6.71 -12.03
C ASP A 70 -3.64 -5.57 -12.63
N ILE A 71 -3.67 -5.49 -13.95
CA ILE A 71 -4.40 -4.45 -14.68
C ILE A 71 -5.92 -4.66 -14.73
N ASN A 72 -6.43 -5.81 -14.30
CA ASN A 72 -7.87 -6.10 -14.27
C ASN A 72 -8.60 -5.39 -13.12
N PHE A 73 -7.86 -4.85 -12.14
CA PHE A 73 -8.48 -4.07 -11.08
C PHE A 73 -9.14 -2.80 -11.63
N ASN A 74 -10.28 -2.40 -11.04
CA ASN A 74 -10.93 -1.15 -11.38
C ASN A 74 -10.00 0.05 -11.09
N GLN A 75 -10.18 1.15 -11.81
CA GLN A 75 -9.24 2.27 -11.78
C GLN A 75 -9.00 2.82 -10.37
N LYS A 76 -10.04 2.98 -9.56
CA LYS A 76 -9.93 3.55 -8.20
C LYS A 76 -9.05 2.68 -7.30
N HIS A 77 -9.24 1.37 -7.30
CA HIS A 77 -8.42 0.45 -6.53
C HIS A 77 -7.02 0.31 -7.14
N PHE A 78 -6.89 0.33 -8.46
CA PHE A 78 -5.61 0.26 -9.15
C PHE A 78 -4.69 1.45 -8.80
N GLU A 79 -5.22 2.68 -8.77
CA GLU A 79 -4.44 3.86 -8.37
C GLU A 79 -3.94 3.74 -6.92
N ARG A 80 -4.79 3.30 -6.00
CA ARG A 80 -4.38 3.07 -4.60
C ARG A 80 -3.33 1.98 -4.48
N MET A 81 -3.52 0.88 -5.19
CA MET A 81 -2.63 -0.28 -5.15
C MET A 81 -1.19 0.07 -5.56
N ILE A 82 -0.99 0.96 -6.54
CA ILE A 82 0.35 1.45 -6.92
C ILE A 82 1.09 1.99 -5.69
N HIS A 83 0.42 2.81 -4.90
CA HIS A 83 1.00 3.41 -3.70
C HIS A 83 1.10 2.42 -2.55
N HIS A 84 0.12 1.56 -2.38
CA HIS A 84 0.08 0.50 -1.38
C HIS A 84 1.30 -0.43 -1.52
N GLU A 85 1.51 -0.99 -2.71
CA GLU A 85 2.63 -1.88 -2.99
C GLU A 85 3.98 -1.16 -2.92
N PHE A 86 4.04 0.11 -3.32
CA PHE A 86 5.24 0.90 -3.17
C PHE A 86 5.57 1.17 -1.69
N PHE A 87 4.55 1.35 -0.83
CA PHE A 87 4.78 1.49 0.60
C PHE A 87 5.43 0.23 1.19
N HIS A 88 5.05 -0.96 0.77
CA HIS A 88 5.73 -2.18 1.21
C HIS A 88 7.23 -2.21 0.86
N MET A 89 7.63 -1.60 -0.28
CA MET A 89 9.06 -1.43 -0.58
C MET A 89 9.74 -0.43 0.36
N ILE A 90 9.08 0.68 0.67
CA ILE A 90 9.55 1.67 1.65
C ILE A 90 9.69 1.00 3.03
N HIS A 91 8.65 0.31 3.48
CA HIS A 91 8.61 -0.37 4.77
C HIS A 91 9.71 -1.43 4.90
N ALA A 92 9.88 -2.28 3.89
CA ALA A 92 10.93 -3.30 3.88
C ALA A 92 12.35 -2.72 4.02
N LYS A 93 12.57 -1.52 3.49
CA LYS A 93 13.87 -0.84 3.56
C LYS A 93 14.08 -0.07 4.86
N HIS A 94 13.01 0.43 5.46
CA HIS A 94 13.03 1.34 6.61
C HIS A 94 12.22 0.78 7.79
N ASN A 95 12.24 -0.54 7.99
CA ASN A 95 11.46 -1.22 9.02
C ASN A 95 11.77 -0.75 10.45
N GLN A 96 12.98 -0.23 10.70
CA GLN A 96 13.36 0.31 12.00
C GLN A 96 12.62 1.60 12.38
N ILE A 97 12.12 2.37 11.39
CA ILE A 97 11.32 3.58 11.66
C ILE A 97 9.82 3.35 11.46
N PHE A 98 9.45 2.34 10.67
CA PHE A 98 8.06 1.86 10.54
C PHE A 98 7.83 0.63 11.41
N ASP A 99 8.06 0.76 12.72
CA ASP A 99 7.96 -0.32 13.70
C ASP A 99 6.50 -0.78 13.87
N GLU A 100 6.23 -2.02 13.52
CA GLU A 100 4.88 -2.63 13.59
C GLU A 100 4.38 -2.82 15.03
N THR A 101 5.31 -3.00 15.99
CA THR A 101 4.96 -3.12 17.41
C THR A 101 4.51 -1.77 17.97
N LEU A 102 5.23 -0.70 17.62
CA LEU A 102 4.83 0.66 17.99
C LEU A 102 3.52 1.06 17.30
N TRP A 103 3.37 0.75 16.01
CA TRP A 103 2.15 0.98 15.26
C TRP A 103 0.93 0.34 15.91
N SER A 104 1.05 -0.92 16.32
CA SER A 104 -0.05 -1.67 16.95
C SER A 104 -0.56 -1.03 18.25
N LYS A 105 0.29 -0.28 18.95
CA LYS A 105 -0.07 0.42 20.20
C LYS A 105 -0.99 1.63 20.00
N PHE A 106 -1.15 2.12 18.76
CA PHE A 106 -2.14 3.17 18.49
C PHE A 106 -3.58 2.66 18.59
N ASN A 107 -3.81 1.37 18.37
CA ASN A 107 -5.12 0.77 18.39
C ASN A 107 -5.67 0.64 19.81
N LYS A 108 -7.00 0.47 19.92
CA LYS A 108 -7.65 0.09 21.19
C LYS A 108 -7.04 -1.21 21.73
N THR A 109 -6.88 -1.32 23.04
CA THR A 109 -6.30 -2.51 23.69
C THR A 109 -7.09 -3.80 23.43
N SER A 110 -8.38 -3.68 23.12
CA SER A 110 -9.25 -4.80 22.74
C SER A 110 -9.04 -5.29 21.30
N PHE A 111 -8.38 -4.48 20.44
CA PHE A 111 -8.15 -4.84 19.06
C PHE A 111 -6.89 -5.71 18.89
N LYS A 112 -6.98 -6.71 18.02
CA LYS A 112 -5.84 -7.55 17.60
C LYS A 112 -5.84 -7.71 16.08
N TYR A 113 -4.68 -7.51 15.49
CA TYR A 113 -4.43 -7.90 14.09
C TYR A 113 -4.53 -9.42 13.94
N ALA A 114 -4.75 -9.89 12.71
CA ALA A 114 -4.62 -11.30 12.37
C ALA A 114 -3.14 -11.73 12.33
N GLU A 115 -2.91 -13.03 12.22
CA GLU A 115 -1.54 -13.59 12.15
C GLU A 115 -0.87 -13.35 10.78
N CYS A 116 -1.66 -13.22 9.72
CA CYS A 116 -1.17 -12.87 8.38
C CYS A 116 -2.28 -12.17 7.57
N SER A 117 -1.91 -11.49 6.47
CA SER A 117 -2.86 -10.74 5.63
C SER A 117 -3.92 -11.61 4.96
N THR A 118 -3.62 -12.89 4.74
CA THR A 118 -4.51 -13.86 4.08
C THR A 118 -5.11 -14.89 5.05
N CYS A 119 -4.85 -14.78 6.36
CA CYS A 119 -5.35 -15.70 7.39
C CYS A 119 -6.73 -15.32 7.94
N SER A 120 -7.33 -14.27 7.43
CA SER A 120 -8.64 -13.78 7.87
C SER A 120 -9.51 -13.43 6.67
N ASP A 121 -10.80 -13.28 6.91
CA ASP A 121 -11.80 -12.80 5.96
C ASP A 121 -11.82 -11.27 5.78
N ARG A 122 -10.86 -10.56 6.40
CA ARG A 122 -10.71 -9.10 6.33
C ARG A 122 -10.11 -8.66 5.01
N THR A 123 -10.90 -8.69 3.95
CA THR A 123 -10.42 -8.48 2.56
C THR A 123 -11.08 -7.28 1.86
N ASP A 124 -12.08 -6.63 2.48
CA ASP A 124 -12.75 -5.51 1.84
C ASP A 124 -11.84 -4.26 1.80
N LEU A 125 -11.66 -3.74 0.59
CA LEU A 125 -10.87 -2.55 0.28
C LEU A 125 -11.72 -1.26 0.24
N ASN A 126 -13.02 -1.34 0.51
CA ASN A 126 -13.87 -0.16 0.53
C ASN A 126 -13.62 0.69 1.77
N LEU A 127 -13.68 2.01 1.57
CA LEU A 127 -13.51 2.96 2.66
C LEU A 127 -14.65 2.83 3.68
N TYR A 128 -14.32 2.71 4.94
CA TYR A 128 -15.28 2.78 6.02
C TYR A 128 -15.91 4.17 6.17
N LYS A 129 -17.19 4.19 6.52
CA LYS A 129 -17.87 5.42 6.93
C LYS A 129 -17.29 5.91 8.27
N ASP A 130 -17.24 5.03 9.26
CA ASP A 130 -16.70 5.29 10.60
C ASP A 130 -15.40 4.50 10.74
N THR A 131 -14.27 5.21 10.80
CA THR A 131 -12.95 4.60 10.61
C THR A 131 -12.41 3.90 11.86
N ASP A 132 -12.68 4.43 13.07
CA ASP A 132 -12.18 3.89 14.34
C ASP A 132 -10.70 3.39 14.27
N GLY A 133 -9.86 4.22 13.65
CA GLY A 133 -8.44 3.96 13.43
C GLY A 133 -8.09 3.19 12.16
N PHE A 134 -9.08 2.77 11.36
CA PHE A 134 -8.87 1.96 10.15
C PHE A 134 -9.64 2.52 8.96
N LEU A 135 -8.99 2.65 7.81
CA LEU A 135 -9.65 3.17 6.60
C LEU A 135 -10.48 2.12 5.87
N THR A 136 -10.07 0.87 5.90
CA THR A 136 -10.72 -0.27 5.24
C THR A 136 -10.78 -1.47 6.19
N GLU A 137 -11.56 -2.49 5.83
CA GLU A 137 -11.50 -3.75 6.56
C GLU A 137 -10.13 -4.42 6.41
N TYR A 138 -9.55 -4.36 5.23
CA TYR A 138 -8.22 -4.91 4.95
C TYR A 138 -7.12 -4.29 5.84
N SER A 139 -7.25 -3.02 6.24
CA SER A 139 -6.37 -2.38 7.23
C SER A 139 -6.30 -3.14 8.57
N LYS A 140 -7.31 -3.93 8.90
CA LYS A 140 -7.34 -4.71 10.15
C LYS A 140 -6.65 -6.07 10.05
N SER A 141 -6.11 -6.43 8.90
CA SER A 141 -5.45 -7.71 8.69
C SER A 141 -4.13 -7.81 9.45
N ILE A 142 -3.13 -7.03 9.07
CA ILE A 142 -1.83 -6.94 9.77
C ILE A 142 -1.32 -5.49 9.78
N PRO A 143 -0.35 -5.14 10.66
CA PRO A 143 0.15 -3.78 10.79
C PRO A 143 0.72 -3.18 9.50
N SER A 144 1.46 -3.97 8.71
CA SER A 144 2.04 -3.51 7.44
C SER A 144 0.99 -3.15 6.40
N GLU A 145 -0.12 -3.90 6.33
CA GLU A 145 -1.24 -3.59 5.44
C GLU A 145 -1.98 -2.33 5.89
N ASP A 146 -2.15 -2.14 7.18
CA ASP A 146 -2.76 -0.93 7.74
C ASP A 146 -1.94 0.33 7.40
N MET A 147 -0.62 0.27 7.55
CA MET A 147 0.27 1.36 7.14
C MET A 147 0.18 1.63 5.63
N ALA A 148 0.19 0.57 4.81
CA ALA A 148 0.12 0.67 3.35
C ALA A 148 -1.22 1.24 2.88
N GLU A 149 -2.34 0.86 3.52
CA GLU A 149 -3.66 1.42 3.23
C GLU A 149 -3.69 2.93 3.55
N ILE A 150 -3.26 3.35 4.74
CA ILE A 150 -3.21 4.78 5.09
C ILE A 150 -2.33 5.55 4.10
N PHE A 151 -1.14 5.04 3.78
CA PHE A 151 -0.28 5.69 2.80
C PHE A 151 -0.94 5.79 1.43
N SER A 152 -1.60 4.73 0.96
CA SER A 152 -2.29 4.72 -0.34
C SER A 152 -3.39 5.79 -0.43
N PHE A 153 -4.16 5.96 0.64
CA PHE A 153 -5.16 7.03 0.72
C PHE A 153 -4.55 8.43 0.82
N LEU A 154 -3.46 8.61 1.55
CA LEU A 154 -2.73 9.88 1.59
C LEU A 154 -2.25 10.31 0.19
N MET A 155 -1.82 9.35 -0.63
CA MET A 155 -1.34 9.62 -1.98
C MET A 155 -2.44 9.80 -3.03
N THR A 156 -3.62 9.23 -2.81
CA THR A 156 -4.73 9.27 -3.79
C THR A 156 -5.85 10.22 -3.40
N ASN A 157 -6.10 10.43 -2.10
CA ASN A 157 -7.20 11.27 -1.60
C ASN A 157 -6.89 11.87 -0.23
N ARG A 158 -5.89 12.74 -0.18
CA ARG A 158 -5.42 13.37 1.07
C ARG A 158 -6.50 14.16 1.79
N GLU A 159 -7.35 14.88 1.05
CA GLU A 159 -8.43 15.68 1.63
C GLU A 159 -9.48 14.83 2.35
N LEU A 160 -9.72 13.63 1.84
CA LEU A 160 -10.58 12.66 2.53
C LEU A 160 -9.97 12.21 3.86
N VAL A 161 -8.66 11.89 3.86
CA VAL A 161 -7.96 11.49 5.09
C VAL A 161 -7.98 12.62 6.10
N LYS A 162 -7.73 13.87 5.70
CA LYS A 162 -7.81 15.04 6.58
C LYS A 162 -9.19 15.15 7.28
N LYS A 163 -10.27 14.98 6.53
CA LYS A 163 -11.62 15.00 7.11
C LYS A 163 -11.86 13.87 8.12
N LYS A 164 -11.30 12.68 7.84
CA LYS A 164 -11.47 11.52 8.71
C LYS A 164 -10.69 11.64 10.04
N VAL A 165 -9.50 12.23 10.02
CA VAL A 165 -8.70 12.41 11.23
C VAL A 165 -9.25 13.47 12.20
N ASP A 166 -10.16 14.35 11.75
CA ASP A 166 -10.79 15.34 12.62
C ASP A 166 -11.68 14.65 13.69
N ASP A 167 -12.31 13.55 13.32
CA ASP A 167 -13.24 12.79 14.17
C ASP A 167 -12.63 11.49 14.73
N ASP A 168 -11.38 11.15 14.36
CA ASP A 168 -10.73 9.88 14.72
C ASP A 168 -9.30 10.08 15.19
N LEU A 169 -9.11 10.14 16.51
CA LEU A 169 -7.80 10.35 17.14
C LEU A 169 -6.80 9.21 16.86
N ILE A 170 -7.28 7.97 16.75
CA ILE A 170 -6.41 6.83 16.45
C ILE A 170 -5.88 6.97 15.03
N LEU A 171 -6.76 7.24 14.08
CA LEU A 171 -6.36 7.47 12.69
C LEU A 171 -5.42 8.68 12.57
N LYS A 172 -5.68 9.76 13.31
CA LYS A 172 -4.81 10.94 13.36
C LYS A 172 -3.39 10.60 13.81
N ASN A 173 -3.25 9.80 14.87
CA ASN A 173 -1.95 9.38 15.37
C ASN A 173 -1.20 8.51 14.36
N LYS A 174 -1.91 7.60 13.70
CA LYS A 174 -1.37 6.76 12.62
C LYS A 174 -0.90 7.58 11.42
N VAL A 175 -1.71 8.52 10.95
CA VAL A 175 -1.34 9.44 9.85
C VAL A 175 -0.11 10.26 10.22
N ASN A 176 -0.08 10.86 11.41
CA ASN A 176 1.07 11.62 11.90
C ASN A 176 2.34 10.75 11.96
N PHE A 177 2.22 9.49 12.36
CA PHE A 177 3.35 8.55 12.39
C PHE A 177 3.89 8.29 10.98
N ILE A 178 3.02 8.01 10.00
CA ILE A 178 3.43 7.81 8.60
C ILE A 178 4.12 9.06 8.06
N GLU A 179 3.52 10.23 8.19
CA GLU A 179 4.06 11.48 7.65
C GLU A 179 5.40 11.86 8.30
N LYS A 180 5.51 11.73 9.62
CA LYS A 180 6.76 11.98 10.35
C LYS A 180 7.88 11.08 9.82
N ASN A 181 7.65 9.80 9.69
CA ASN A 181 8.67 8.84 9.26
C ASN A 181 9.04 9.00 7.78
N LEU A 182 8.10 9.36 6.92
CA LEU A 182 8.40 9.70 5.52
C LEU A 182 9.31 10.92 5.42
N ARG A 183 9.12 11.95 6.26
CA ARG A 183 10.01 13.13 6.31
C ARG A 183 11.41 12.81 6.80
N LEU A 184 11.59 11.75 7.59
CA LEU A 184 12.95 11.27 7.95
C LEU A 184 13.68 10.66 6.75
N ILE A 185 12.95 10.11 5.78
CA ILE A 185 13.51 9.55 4.55
C ILE A 185 13.77 10.65 3.50
N ASP A 186 12.84 11.58 3.36
CA ASP A 186 12.94 12.76 2.51
C ASP A 186 12.25 13.96 3.18
N ASN A 187 13.04 14.94 3.62
CA ASN A 187 12.53 16.14 4.30
C ASN A 187 11.47 16.92 3.49
N ASN A 188 11.47 16.74 2.17
CA ASN A 188 10.51 17.38 1.27
C ASN A 188 9.36 16.44 0.87
N PHE A 189 9.21 15.30 1.56
CA PHE A 189 8.08 14.42 1.30
C PHE A 189 6.81 15.05 1.87
N ILE A 190 5.95 15.57 1.01
CA ILE A 190 4.61 16.19 1.16
C ILE A 190 4.41 17.01 2.43
#